data_8678a64e72ae822a8d3b3b7ab8c6dd8e
#
_entry.id   8678a64e72ae822a8d3b3b7ab8c6dd8e
#
_cell.length_a   1.000
_cell.length_b   1.000
_cell.length_c   1.000
_cell.angle_alpha   90.00
_cell.angle_beta   90.00
_cell.angle_gamma   90.00
#
_symmetry.space_group_name_H-M   'P 1'
#
loop_
_entity.id
_entity.type
_entity.pdbx_description
1 polymer ?
#
loop_
_entity_poly.entity_id
_entity_poly.type
_entity_poly.pdbx_seq_one_letter_code
_entity_poly.pdbx_strand_id
1 'polypeptide(L)'
;MKGVCVFMGAGLVSLLVGCSSTPVALAPVGPNPARSESMAPKGALQVFSSLAEQSEDQNQGSEDPVWYQHTDYSIYDLHGKLVKRVDNTIGEYEQAPRRVVLPAGRYLVKVQAKDYFWVEVPVTIERGRTTRVHLDDNWTLSSDTAERKVSLPNGNPVGWSAGSTK
;
A
#
# COMPACT_ATOMS: atom_id res chain seq x y z
N MET A 1 49.26 39.76 40.85
CA MET A 1 47.79 39.79 40.61
C MET A 1 47.50 38.93 39.39
N LYS A 2 46.92 37.72 39.59
CA LYS A 2 46.66 36.70 38.56
C LYS A 2 45.23 36.82 38.09
N GLY A 3 45.03 37.19 36.80
CA GLY A 3 43.69 37.19 36.17
C GLY A 3 43.42 35.84 35.58
N VAL A 4 42.31 35.23 36.00
CA VAL A 4 41.77 33.98 35.48
C VAL A 4 40.73 34.30 34.40
N CYS A 5 41.01 33.95 33.13
CA CYS A 5 40.01 33.98 32.05
C CYS A 5 39.22 32.67 32.08
N VAL A 6 37.91 32.77 32.37
CA VAL A 6 36.93 31.71 32.23
C VAL A 6 36.36 31.74 30.81
N PHE A 7 36.68 30.70 30.00
CA PHE A 7 36.03 30.47 28.71
C PHE A 7 34.73 29.76 28.93
N MET A 8 33.60 30.44 28.71
CA MET A 8 32.27 29.84 28.57
C MET A 8 32.13 29.26 27.17
N GLY A 9 32.21 27.92 27.05
CA GLY A 9 31.91 27.22 25.82
C GLY A 9 30.39 27.06 25.67
N ALA A 10 29.80 27.81 24.72
CA ALA A 10 28.42 27.63 24.31
C ALA A 10 28.34 26.37 23.43
N GLY A 11 27.83 25.28 23.98
CA GLY A 11 27.53 24.05 23.23
C GLY A 11 26.29 24.24 22.37
N LEU A 12 26.48 24.27 21.06
CA LEU A 12 25.38 24.27 20.06
C LEU A 12 24.80 22.85 20.00
N VAL A 13 23.65 22.62 20.66
CA VAL A 13 22.89 21.39 20.53
C VAL A 13 22.10 21.46 19.21
N SER A 14 22.61 20.80 18.17
CA SER A 14 21.89 20.61 16.91
C SER A 14 20.75 19.61 17.11
N LEU A 15 19.53 20.07 17.24
CA LEU A 15 18.32 19.24 17.20
C LEU A 15 18.13 18.75 15.77
N LEU A 16 18.51 17.49 15.51
CA LEU A 16 18.14 16.77 14.29
C LEU A 16 16.63 16.44 14.38
N VAL A 17 15.80 17.31 13.81
CA VAL A 17 14.39 17.00 13.57
C VAL A 17 14.33 15.98 12.43
N GLY A 18 14.34 14.70 12.79
CA GLY A 18 14.08 13.62 11.86
C GLY A 18 12.61 13.68 11.44
N CYS A 19 12.35 13.97 10.15
CA CYS A 19 11.02 13.78 9.56
C CYS A 19 10.68 12.28 9.53
N SER A 20 10.15 11.76 10.63
CA SER A 20 9.53 10.43 10.66
C SER A 20 8.15 10.57 10.02
N SER A 21 8.04 10.24 8.72
CA SER A 21 6.73 10.05 8.10
C SER A 21 6.11 8.79 8.72
N THR A 22 5.22 8.97 9.69
CA THR A 22 4.43 7.86 10.25
C THR A 22 3.57 7.27 9.15
N PRO A 23 3.61 5.96 8.92
CA PRO A 23 2.77 5.33 7.91
C PRO A 23 1.29 5.51 8.26
N VAL A 24 0.47 5.72 7.23
CA VAL A 24 -0.98 5.84 7.39
C VAL A 24 -1.54 4.50 7.87
N ALA A 25 -2.20 4.48 9.02
CA ALA A 25 -2.86 3.29 9.55
C ALA A 25 -4.29 3.19 8.99
N LEU A 26 -4.57 2.11 8.27
CA LEU A 26 -5.89 1.83 7.69
C LEU A 26 -6.61 0.73 8.47
N ALA A 27 -7.96 0.72 8.37
CA ALA A 27 -8.76 -0.40 8.84
C ALA A 27 -8.52 -1.64 7.95
N PRO A 28 -8.75 -2.88 8.46
CA PRO A 28 -8.52 -4.09 7.68
C PRO A 28 -9.42 -4.16 6.43
N VAL A 29 -8.81 -4.41 5.28
CA VAL A 29 -9.49 -4.62 3.98
C VAL A 29 -9.75 -6.10 3.79
N GLY A 30 -10.97 -6.44 3.40
CA GLY A 30 -11.43 -7.80 3.12
C GLY A 30 -11.96 -7.96 1.69
N PRO A 31 -12.41 -9.18 1.33
CA PRO A 31 -13.01 -9.43 0.04
C PRO A 31 -14.39 -8.78 -0.08
N ASN A 32 -14.83 -8.57 -1.32
CA ASN A 32 -16.15 -8.00 -1.60
C ASN A 32 -17.26 -8.88 -0.97
N PRO A 33 -18.12 -8.31 -0.09
CA PRO A 33 -19.14 -9.08 0.63
C PRO A 33 -20.23 -9.66 -0.29
N ALA A 34 -20.45 -9.13 -1.49
CA ALA A 34 -21.46 -9.58 -2.43
C ALA A 34 -21.05 -10.82 -3.26
N ARG A 35 -19.79 -11.29 -3.17
CA ARG A 35 -19.34 -12.45 -3.93
C ARG A 35 -19.40 -13.72 -3.10
N SER A 36 -19.99 -14.78 -3.70
CA SER A 36 -20.05 -16.13 -3.12
C SER A 36 -18.65 -16.72 -2.88
N GLU A 37 -18.53 -17.52 -1.84
CA GLU A 37 -17.32 -18.26 -1.50
C GLU A 37 -17.12 -19.45 -2.45
N SER A 38 -15.86 -19.72 -2.78
CA SER A 38 -15.43 -20.93 -3.45
C SER A 38 -14.82 -21.90 -2.42
N MET A 39 -14.95 -23.20 -2.62
CA MET A 39 -14.38 -24.23 -1.73
C MET A 39 -12.83 -24.33 -1.75
N ALA A 40 -12.14 -23.41 -2.43
CA ALA A 40 -10.68 -23.41 -2.52
C ALA A 40 -10.02 -23.18 -1.14
N PRO A 41 -8.94 -23.92 -0.80
CA PRO A 41 -8.27 -23.81 0.52
C PRO A 41 -7.53 -22.48 0.74
N LYS A 42 -7.29 -21.72 -0.32
CA LYS A 42 -6.55 -20.45 -0.34
C LYS A 42 -7.45 -19.36 -0.91
N GLY A 43 -7.15 -18.11 -0.56
CA GLY A 43 -7.71 -16.94 -1.20
C GLY A 43 -6.68 -16.23 -2.08
N ALA A 44 -7.03 -15.06 -2.56
CA ALA A 44 -6.14 -14.23 -3.37
C ALA A 44 -6.14 -12.78 -2.89
N LEU A 45 -5.02 -12.11 -3.16
CA LEU A 45 -4.82 -10.69 -3.00
C LEU A 45 -4.52 -10.08 -4.36
N GLN A 46 -5.07 -8.90 -4.62
CA GLN A 46 -4.76 -8.07 -5.78
C GLN A 46 -4.67 -6.61 -5.31
N VAL A 47 -3.52 -5.96 -5.55
CA VAL A 47 -3.24 -4.61 -5.06
C VAL A 47 -3.04 -3.68 -6.24
N PHE A 48 -3.96 -2.74 -6.42
CA PHE A 48 -3.86 -1.64 -7.35
C PHE A 48 -3.07 -0.52 -6.66
N SER A 49 -1.75 -0.63 -6.68
CA SER A 49 -0.83 0.34 -6.08
C SER A 49 -0.72 1.60 -6.93
N SER A 50 -0.02 2.62 -6.42
CA SER A 50 0.32 3.80 -7.20
C SER A 50 0.95 3.41 -8.54
N LEU A 51 0.64 4.16 -9.58
CA LEU A 51 1.23 3.97 -10.90
C LEU A 51 2.57 4.71 -10.99
N ALA A 52 3.61 4.01 -11.40
CA ALA A 52 4.89 4.59 -11.75
C ALA A 52 4.96 4.83 -13.26
N GLU A 53 5.39 6.01 -13.64
CA GLU A 53 5.72 6.30 -15.02
C GLU A 53 7.02 5.55 -15.37
N GLN A 54 6.95 4.66 -16.31
CA GLN A 54 8.15 4.06 -16.91
C GLN A 54 8.68 5.05 -17.94
N SER A 55 9.64 5.85 -17.54
CA SER A 55 10.46 6.58 -18.52
C SER A 55 11.50 5.62 -19.06
N GLU A 56 11.19 4.92 -20.14
CA GLU A 56 12.26 4.44 -20.99
C GLU A 56 12.99 5.67 -21.55
N ASP A 57 14.34 5.62 -21.47
CA ASP A 57 15.32 6.61 -21.88
C ASP A 57 14.72 7.72 -22.75
N GLN A 58 14.84 8.96 -22.28
CA GLN A 58 14.45 10.17 -23.00
C GLN A 58 15.28 10.33 -24.30
N ASN A 59 15.11 9.42 -25.21
CA ASN A 59 15.51 9.60 -26.58
C ASN A 59 14.40 10.41 -27.25
N GLN A 60 14.65 11.71 -27.30
CA GLN A 60 13.83 12.74 -27.89
C GLN A 60 13.19 12.27 -29.20
N GLY A 61 11.86 12.13 -29.21
CA GLY A 61 11.06 12.13 -30.41
C GLY A 61 10.30 10.86 -30.76
N SER A 62 10.19 9.85 -29.88
CA SER A 62 9.28 8.74 -30.14
C SER A 62 7.87 9.09 -29.64
N GLU A 63 6.88 8.95 -30.50
CA GLU A 63 5.45 9.01 -30.17
C GLU A 63 4.99 7.71 -29.49
N ASP A 64 5.90 7.00 -28.80
CA ASP A 64 5.58 5.75 -28.14
C ASP A 64 4.65 5.99 -26.96
N PRO A 65 3.61 5.20 -26.79
CA PRO A 65 2.66 5.38 -25.73
C PRO A 65 3.33 5.20 -24.36
N VAL A 66 3.12 6.17 -23.47
CA VAL A 66 3.59 6.08 -22.08
C VAL A 66 2.80 5.00 -21.35
N TRP A 67 3.50 3.99 -20.84
CA TRP A 67 2.90 2.92 -20.07
C TRP A 67 3.05 3.20 -18.58
N TYR A 68 1.97 3.05 -17.84
CA TYR A 68 1.96 3.18 -16.37
C TYR A 68 1.85 1.81 -15.74
N GLN A 69 2.80 1.47 -14.88
CA GLN A 69 2.81 0.19 -14.18
C GLN A 69 2.55 0.39 -12.70
N HIS A 70 1.86 -0.58 -12.10
CA HIS A 70 1.67 -0.59 -10.65
C HIS A 70 2.99 -0.82 -9.92
N THR A 71 3.26 -0.03 -8.88
CA THR A 71 4.47 -0.18 -8.05
C THR A 71 4.47 -1.49 -7.27
N ASP A 72 5.65 -2.03 -7.04
CA ASP A 72 5.87 -3.23 -6.24
C ASP A 72 5.41 -3.05 -4.79
N TYR A 73 5.15 -4.17 -4.11
CA TYR A 73 4.77 -4.16 -2.71
C TYR A 73 5.29 -5.36 -1.93
N SER A 74 5.21 -5.28 -0.62
CA SER A 74 5.64 -6.35 0.29
C SER A 74 4.50 -6.79 1.21
N ILE A 75 4.40 -8.10 1.43
CA ILE A 75 3.40 -8.73 2.29
C ILE A 75 4.11 -9.27 3.53
N TYR A 76 3.59 -8.92 4.71
CA TYR A 76 4.09 -9.37 6.01
C TYR A 76 3.00 -10.12 6.77
N ASP A 77 3.42 -11.04 7.63
CA ASP A 77 2.52 -11.60 8.65
C ASP A 77 2.31 -10.62 9.82
N LEU A 78 1.44 -10.97 10.76
CA LEU A 78 1.15 -10.12 11.93
C LEU A 78 2.32 -10.00 12.92
N HIS A 79 3.37 -10.82 12.77
CA HIS A 79 4.59 -10.76 13.56
C HIS A 79 5.68 -9.90 12.89
N GLY A 80 5.36 -9.28 11.76
CA GLY A 80 6.29 -8.45 11.00
C GLY A 80 7.29 -9.24 10.13
N LYS A 81 7.12 -10.56 10.00
CA LYS A 81 7.95 -11.39 9.12
C LYS A 81 7.51 -11.21 7.68
N LEU A 82 8.46 -10.95 6.79
CA LEU A 82 8.22 -10.88 5.35
C LEU A 82 7.73 -12.24 4.81
N VAL A 83 6.52 -12.26 4.26
CA VAL A 83 5.91 -13.42 3.60
C VAL A 83 6.27 -13.45 2.12
N LYS A 84 6.17 -12.29 1.45
CA LYS A 84 6.42 -12.19 0.02
C LYS A 84 6.70 -10.75 -0.40
N ARG A 85 7.65 -10.56 -1.33
CA ARG A 85 7.75 -9.38 -2.18
C ARG A 85 7.04 -9.67 -3.49
N VAL A 86 6.27 -8.72 -3.98
CA VAL A 86 5.47 -8.85 -5.18
C VAL A 86 5.93 -7.80 -6.17
N ASP A 87 6.53 -8.27 -7.26
CA ASP A 87 6.65 -7.52 -8.49
C ASP A 87 5.23 -7.42 -9.07
N ASN A 88 4.66 -6.22 -9.05
CA ASN A 88 3.24 -6.02 -9.33
C ASN A 88 2.93 -5.88 -10.83
N THR A 89 3.94 -6.06 -11.65
CA THR A 89 3.84 -6.03 -13.11
C THR A 89 3.64 -7.44 -13.64
N ILE A 90 2.66 -7.66 -14.54
CA ILE A 90 2.43 -8.96 -15.18
C ILE A 90 3.13 -9.04 -16.53
N GLY A 91 3.24 -7.93 -17.25
CA GLY A 91 3.88 -7.85 -18.55
C GLY A 91 4.11 -6.40 -18.97
N GLU A 92 4.89 -6.19 -20.01
CA GLU A 92 5.33 -4.88 -20.48
C GLU A 92 4.16 -3.95 -20.86
N TYR A 93 3.05 -4.53 -21.31
CA TYR A 93 1.87 -3.78 -21.77
C TYR A 93 0.61 -4.04 -20.94
N GLU A 94 0.71 -4.78 -19.84
CA GLU A 94 -0.45 -5.15 -19.03
C GLU A 94 -0.52 -4.29 -17.76
N GLN A 95 -1.55 -3.45 -17.68
CA GLN A 95 -1.79 -2.58 -16.52
C GLN A 95 -2.48 -3.29 -15.35
N ALA A 96 -2.89 -4.55 -15.52
CA ALA A 96 -3.54 -5.27 -14.43
C ALA A 96 -2.52 -5.66 -13.34
N PRO A 97 -2.81 -5.37 -12.06
CA PRO A 97 -1.91 -5.76 -11.00
C PRO A 97 -1.88 -7.28 -10.79
N ARG A 98 -0.73 -7.79 -10.38
CA ARG A 98 -0.51 -9.22 -10.15
C ARG A 98 -1.45 -9.78 -9.08
N ARG A 99 -2.12 -10.88 -9.40
CA ARG A 99 -2.92 -11.66 -8.45
C ARG A 99 -2.04 -12.62 -7.67
N VAL A 100 -2.02 -12.51 -6.33
CA VAL A 100 -1.21 -13.34 -5.43
C VAL A 100 -2.10 -14.29 -4.66
N VAL A 101 -1.82 -15.59 -4.73
CA VAL A 101 -2.54 -16.62 -3.97
C VAL A 101 -1.87 -16.80 -2.60
N LEU A 102 -2.65 -16.69 -1.53
CA LEU A 102 -2.20 -16.78 -0.14
C LEU A 102 -3.08 -17.74 0.67
N PRO A 103 -2.56 -18.37 1.72
CA PRO A 103 -3.38 -19.01 2.73
C PRO A 103 -4.40 -18.04 3.31
N ALA A 104 -5.57 -18.53 3.74
CA ALA A 104 -6.51 -17.70 4.48
C ALA A 104 -5.86 -17.20 5.78
N GLY A 105 -6.03 -15.92 6.10
CA GLY A 105 -5.38 -15.30 7.24
C GLY A 105 -5.34 -13.78 7.15
N ARG A 106 -4.69 -13.17 8.13
CA ARG A 106 -4.48 -11.71 8.19
C ARG A 106 -3.03 -11.40 7.86
N TYR A 107 -2.83 -10.35 7.08
CA TYR A 107 -1.53 -9.90 6.63
C TYR A 107 -1.45 -8.38 6.67
N LEU A 108 -0.23 -7.85 6.62
CA LEU A 108 0.05 -6.43 6.46
C LEU A 108 0.73 -6.21 5.11
N VAL A 109 0.17 -5.33 4.28
CA VAL A 109 0.73 -4.96 2.98
C VAL A 109 1.39 -3.60 3.09
N LYS A 110 2.68 -3.50 2.76
CA LYS A 110 3.42 -2.23 2.63
C LYS A 110 3.54 -1.88 1.17
N VAL A 111 2.98 -0.75 0.78
CA VAL A 111 2.77 -0.38 -0.62
C VAL A 111 2.76 1.14 -0.80
N GLN A 112 3.07 1.62 -2.00
CA GLN A 112 2.89 3.00 -2.39
C GLN A 112 1.43 3.26 -2.80
N ALA A 113 0.85 4.34 -2.27
CA ALA A 113 -0.45 4.82 -2.68
C ALA A 113 -0.30 6.16 -3.42
N LYS A 114 -1.22 6.46 -4.32
CA LYS A 114 -1.30 7.78 -4.94
C LYS A 114 -1.45 8.86 -3.86
N ASP A 115 -0.71 9.92 -3.95
CA ASP A 115 -0.63 11.03 -2.99
C ASP A 115 -0.01 10.68 -1.62
N TYR A 116 0.41 9.42 -1.40
CA TYR A 116 1.11 8.97 -0.21
C TYR A 116 2.37 8.19 -0.59
N PHE A 117 3.46 8.47 0.11
CA PHE A 117 4.73 7.80 -0.19
C PHE A 117 4.67 6.30 0.14
N TRP A 118 4.24 5.96 1.37
CA TRP A 118 4.04 4.58 1.81
C TRP A 118 2.83 4.47 2.73
N VAL A 119 2.06 3.42 2.54
CA VAL A 119 0.94 3.04 3.41
C VAL A 119 1.07 1.61 3.87
N GLU A 120 0.57 1.33 5.06
CA GLU A 120 0.42 -0.01 5.59
C GLU A 120 -1.07 -0.37 5.61
N VAL A 121 -1.43 -1.39 4.83
CA VAL A 121 -2.81 -1.84 4.68
C VAL A 121 -2.95 -3.20 5.33
N PRO A 122 -3.64 -3.33 6.49
CA PRO A 122 -4.05 -4.62 7.00
C PRO A 122 -5.04 -5.27 6.04
N VAL A 123 -4.81 -6.53 5.67
CA VAL A 123 -5.70 -7.26 4.76
C VAL A 123 -6.13 -8.59 5.36
N THR A 124 -7.36 -8.99 5.05
CA THR A 124 -7.90 -10.31 5.41
C THR A 124 -8.09 -11.12 4.13
N ILE A 125 -7.48 -12.28 4.08
CA ILE A 125 -7.60 -13.24 2.98
C ILE A 125 -8.57 -14.34 3.41
N GLU A 126 -9.66 -14.50 2.68
CA GLU A 126 -10.65 -15.54 2.91
C GLU A 126 -10.56 -16.63 1.83
N ARG A 127 -10.92 -17.85 2.18
CA ARG A 127 -10.87 -19.00 1.28
C ARG A 127 -11.73 -18.77 0.05
N GLY A 128 -11.21 -19.08 -1.12
CA GLY A 128 -11.91 -18.98 -2.39
C GLY A 128 -12.25 -17.56 -2.86
N ARG A 129 -11.88 -16.52 -2.10
CA ARG A 129 -12.21 -15.13 -2.37
C ARG A 129 -10.99 -14.32 -2.77
N THR A 130 -11.23 -13.20 -3.45
CA THR A 130 -10.18 -12.24 -3.79
C THR A 130 -10.40 -10.95 -2.99
N THR A 131 -9.42 -10.60 -2.15
CA THR A 131 -9.33 -9.29 -1.53
C THR A 131 -8.67 -8.33 -2.52
N ARG A 132 -9.31 -7.19 -2.79
CA ARG A 132 -8.78 -6.12 -3.64
C ARG A 132 -8.49 -4.89 -2.81
N VAL A 133 -7.33 -4.30 -3.04
CA VAL A 133 -6.87 -3.06 -2.40
C VAL A 133 -6.60 -2.06 -3.50
N HIS A 134 -7.28 -0.90 -3.48
CA HIS A 134 -7.19 0.15 -4.49
C HIS A 134 -6.48 1.37 -3.90
N LEU A 135 -5.32 1.70 -4.44
CA LEU A 135 -4.48 2.80 -3.98
C LEU A 135 -4.01 3.69 -5.14
N ASP A 136 -4.55 3.43 -6.34
CA ASP A 136 -4.28 4.11 -7.60
C ASP A 136 -5.28 5.23 -7.92
N ASP A 137 -6.28 5.44 -7.05
CA ASP A 137 -7.37 6.42 -7.20
C ASP A 137 -8.32 6.17 -8.40
N ASN A 138 -8.26 4.99 -9.00
CA ASN A 138 -9.10 4.65 -10.15
C ASN A 138 -10.36 3.86 -9.79
N TRP A 139 -10.66 3.70 -8.49
CA TRP A 139 -11.80 2.90 -8.05
C TRP A 139 -12.92 3.78 -7.47
N THR A 140 -14.08 3.70 -8.10
CA THR A 140 -15.31 4.34 -7.63
C THR A 140 -16.32 3.30 -7.14
N LEU A 141 -16.94 3.56 -6.00
CA LEU A 141 -18.00 2.72 -5.45
C LEU A 141 -19.37 3.24 -5.89
N SER A 142 -20.28 2.31 -6.21
CA SER A 142 -21.71 2.62 -6.26
C SER A 142 -22.22 2.95 -4.85
N SER A 143 -23.16 3.89 -4.74
CA SER A 143 -23.64 4.50 -3.48
C SER A 143 -24.18 3.53 -2.43
N ASP A 144 -24.68 2.36 -2.84
CA ASP A 144 -25.42 1.44 -1.96
C ASP A 144 -24.56 0.64 -0.96
N THR A 145 -23.24 0.75 -1.05
CA THR A 145 -22.31 -0.05 -0.24
C THR A 145 -21.29 0.79 0.54
N ALA A 146 -21.53 2.09 0.63
CA ALA A 146 -20.59 3.06 1.24
C ALA A 146 -20.24 2.75 2.71
N GLU A 147 -21.12 2.09 3.48
CA GLU A 147 -20.94 1.83 4.91
C GLU A 147 -19.85 0.80 5.24
N ARG A 148 -19.44 -0.02 4.26
CA ARG A 148 -18.45 -1.08 4.45
C ARG A 148 -17.14 -0.81 3.73
N LYS A 149 -16.85 0.42 3.42
CA LYS A 149 -15.59 0.80 2.78
C LYS A 149 -14.51 1.21 3.78
N VAL A 150 -13.27 0.90 3.44
CA VAL A 150 -12.08 1.51 4.03
C VAL A 150 -11.62 2.61 3.08
N SER A 151 -11.25 3.76 3.61
CA SER A 151 -10.75 4.89 2.83
C SER A 151 -9.43 5.41 3.36
N LEU A 152 -8.65 6.06 2.49
CA LEU A 152 -7.50 6.88 2.85
C LEU A 152 -7.98 8.16 3.59
N PRO A 153 -7.08 8.88 4.28
CA PRO A 153 -7.43 10.14 4.94
C PRO A 153 -7.96 11.22 3.99
N ASN A 154 -7.60 11.20 2.70
CA ASN A 154 -8.15 12.07 1.65
C ASN A 154 -9.57 11.68 1.20
N GLY A 155 -10.14 10.58 1.73
CA GLY A 155 -11.47 10.07 1.41
C GLY A 155 -11.52 9.04 0.29
N ASN A 156 -10.42 8.80 -0.43
CA ASN A 156 -10.38 7.83 -1.53
C ASN A 156 -10.60 6.40 -1.02
N PRO A 157 -11.55 5.65 -1.62
CA PRO A 157 -11.86 4.30 -1.17
C PRO A 157 -10.72 3.34 -1.52
N VAL A 158 -10.34 2.50 -0.56
CA VAL A 158 -9.26 1.52 -0.67
C VAL A 158 -9.78 0.10 -0.91
N GLY A 159 -10.92 -0.23 -0.32
CA GLY A 159 -11.47 -1.57 -0.41
C GLY A 159 -12.64 -1.77 0.54
N TRP A 160 -13.09 -3.02 0.64
CA TRP A 160 -14.14 -3.42 1.54
C TRP A 160 -13.59 -3.67 2.95
N SER A 161 -14.27 -3.17 3.96
CA SER A 161 -13.93 -3.50 5.35
C SER A 161 -14.04 -5.02 5.57
N ALA A 162 -13.01 -5.61 6.16
CA ALA A 162 -13.09 -6.99 6.61
C ALA A 162 -14.19 -7.09 7.68
N GLY A 163 -15.21 -7.90 7.41
CA GLY A 163 -16.27 -8.14 8.39
C GLY A 163 -15.67 -8.61 9.71
N SER A 164 -16.14 -8.09 10.84
CA SER A 164 -15.84 -8.70 12.13
C SER A 164 -16.40 -10.12 12.10
N THR A 165 -15.52 -11.11 12.03
CA THR A 165 -15.88 -12.49 12.31
C THR A 165 -16.32 -12.51 13.77
N LYS A 166 -17.65 -12.67 14.01
CA LYS A 166 -18.18 -12.99 15.35
C LYS A 166 -17.78 -14.38 15.73
#